data_1e731382c5b036d1ec7c13dd816a6c4e
#
_entry.id   1e731382c5b036d1ec7c13dd816a6c4e
#
_cell.length_a   1.000
_cell.length_b   1.000
_cell.length_c   1.000
_cell.angle_alpha   90.00
_cell.angle_beta   90.00
_cell.angle_gamma   90.00
#
_symmetry.space_group_name_H-M   'P 1'
#
loop_
_entity.id
_entity.type
_entity.pdbx_description
1 polymer ?
#
loop_
_entity_poly.entity_id
_entity_poly.type
_entity_poly.pdbx_seq_one_letter_code
_entity_poly.pdbx_strand_id
1 'polypeptide(L)'
;MNMDSPQEITLEAGRAERNYWHDIWRYRELFQVLAWRDFAVRYKQTVVGVAWSVIRPFLTMIIFTVIFGRVAKLPSEGSAPYALMVFAGMLPWTFFSTAVSDASISLTANSNLVSKIYFPRLIVPTATIVVAFVDFLIGFVILVGMMIWYRFAPGWEILTLPAFILMAFLASLGPGLWITAINVRYRDFRYVIPFLVQFGLYVSPVGFSSSVIPQEWRLLYSINPMVGVIDGFRWAILGETAIYWPGFFISLVVIAFFLWFGIRQFRRLERSFADLI
;
A
#
# COMPACT_ATOMS: atom_id res chain seq x y z
N MET A 1 -46.54 3.56 -13.30
CA MET A 1 -45.67 2.56 -12.65
C MET A 1 -44.85 1.98 -13.78
N ASN A 2 -43.73 2.63 -14.15
CA ASN A 2 -42.81 2.14 -15.19
C ASN A 2 -41.98 1.03 -14.59
N MET A 3 -42.29 -0.20 -14.91
CA MET A 3 -41.36 -1.31 -14.68
C MET A 3 -40.23 -1.15 -15.68
N ASP A 4 -39.06 -0.76 -15.16
CA ASP A 4 -37.82 -0.78 -15.95
C ASP A 4 -37.65 -2.19 -16.52
N SER A 5 -37.62 -2.28 -17.85
CA SER A 5 -37.30 -3.52 -18.54
C SER A 5 -35.98 -4.06 -18.03
N PRO A 6 -35.83 -5.37 -17.75
CA PRO A 6 -34.58 -5.96 -17.34
C PRO A 6 -33.54 -5.62 -18.41
N GLN A 7 -32.48 -4.88 -17.99
CA GLN A 7 -31.36 -4.55 -18.88
C GLN A 7 -30.68 -5.85 -19.29
N GLU A 8 -30.92 -6.28 -20.48
CA GLU A 8 -30.25 -7.44 -21.08
C GLU A 8 -28.74 -7.14 -21.20
N ILE A 9 -27.92 -7.82 -20.45
CA ILE A 9 -26.48 -7.70 -20.54
C ILE A 9 -26.02 -8.67 -21.62
N THR A 10 -25.84 -8.17 -22.83
CA THR A 10 -25.27 -8.95 -23.94
C THR A 10 -23.74 -9.01 -23.74
N LEU A 11 -23.23 -10.17 -23.35
CA LEU A 11 -21.79 -10.45 -23.24
C LEU A 11 -21.26 -10.81 -24.64
N GLU A 12 -20.86 -9.80 -25.41
CA GLU A 12 -20.13 -10.04 -26.67
C GLU A 12 -18.63 -10.12 -26.41
N ALA A 13 -17.98 -11.17 -26.89
CA ALA A 13 -16.54 -11.31 -26.83
C ALA A 13 -15.86 -10.12 -27.53
N GLY A 14 -15.04 -9.34 -26.79
CA GLY A 14 -14.34 -8.16 -27.29
C GLY A 14 -15.00 -6.81 -27.00
N ARG A 15 -16.29 -6.73 -26.65
CA ARG A 15 -16.98 -5.46 -26.32
C ARG A 15 -16.75 -5.00 -24.87
N ALA A 16 -16.39 -5.92 -23.97
CA ALA A 16 -16.07 -5.64 -22.56
C ALA A 16 -14.90 -4.65 -22.38
N GLU A 17 -14.06 -4.45 -23.40
CA GLU A 17 -12.91 -3.53 -23.31
C GLU A 17 -13.28 -2.05 -23.46
N ARG A 18 -14.36 -1.74 -24.18
CA ARG A 18 -14.68 -0.35 -24.52
C ARG A 18 -15.26 0.45 -23.34
N ASN A 19 -15.92 -0.23 -22.39
CA ASN A 19 -16.60 0.39 -21.26
C ASN A 19 -16.06 -0.05 -19.89
N TYR A 20 -14.86 -0.65 -19.83
CA TYR A 20 -14.29 -1.25 -18.61
C TYR A 20 -14.31 -0.32 -17.39
N TRP A 21 -13.92 0.94 -17.58
CA TRP A 21 -13.90 1.93 -16.50
C TRP A 21 -15.30 2.33 -16.04
N HIS A 22 -16.25 2.36 -16.97
CA HIS A 22 -17.66 2.59 -16.66
C HIS A 22 -18.23 1.39 -15.87
N ASP A 23 -17.85 0.17 -16.24
CA ASP A 23 -18.28 -1.03 -15.53
C ASP A 23 -17.74 -1.06 -14.10
N ILE A 24 -16.49 -0.65 -13.86
CA ILE A 24 -15.97 -0.51 -12.48
C ILE A 24 -16.88 0.42 -11.66
N TRP A 25 -17.30 1.54 -12.22
CA TRP A 25 -18.20 2.45 -11.51
C TRP A 25 -19.61 1.86 -11.32
N ARG A 26 -20.11 1.11 -12.28
CA ARG A 26 -21.38 0.39 -12.18
C ARG A 26 -21.37 -0.66 -11.05
N TYR A 27 -20.26 -1.35 -10.87
CA TYR A 27 -20.07 -2.37 -9.83
C TYR A 27 -19.54 -1.81 -8.49
N ARG A 28 -19.70 -0.50 -8.24
CA ARG A 28 -19.24 0.13 -6.96
C ARG A 28 -19.88 -0.48 -5.71
N GLU A 29 -21.11 -0.97 -5.81
CA GLU A 29 -21.79 -1.66 -4.71
C GLU A 29 -21.10 -2.99 -4.39
N LEU A 30 -20.71 -3.75 -5.41
CA LEU A 30 -19.93 -4.98 -5.23
C LEU A 30 -18.58 -4.67 -4.57
N PHE A 31 -17.92 -3.58 -5.01
CA PHE A 31 -16.68 -3.12 -4.38
C PHE A 31 -16.88 -2.85 -2.88
N GLN A 32 -17.93 -2.12 -2.51
CA GLN A 32 -18.24 -1.82 -1.11
C GLN A 32 -18.53 -3.08 -0.31
N VAL A 33 -19.30 -4.01 -0.86
CA VAL A 33 -19.63 -5.28 -0.20
C VAL A 33 -18.37 -6.13 0.03
N LEU A 34 -17.47 -6.22 -0.97
CA LEU A 34 -16.23 -6.97 -0.83
C LEU A 34 -15.29 -6.31 0.19
N ALA A 35 -15.10 -4.99 0.11
CA ALA A 35 -14.29 -4.26 1.08
C ALA A 35 -14.83 -4.40 2.50
N TRP A 36 -16.16 -4.28 2.69
CA TRP A 36 -16.80 -4.47 3.99
C TRP A 36 -16.69 -5.90 4.51
N ARG A 37 -16.87 -6.90 3.64
CA ARG A 37 -16.71 -8.31 3.99
C ARG A 37 -15.27 -8.59 4.47
N ASP A 38 -14.28 -8.15 3.71
CA ASP A 38 -12.87 -8.38 4.03
C ASP A 38 -12.47 -7.63 5.31
N PHE A 39 -12.98 -6.41 5.50
CA PHE A 39 -12.87 -5.67 6.75
C PHE A 39 -13.53 -6.43 7.92
N ALA A 40 -14.76 -6.90 7.75
CA ALA A 40 -15.48 -7.62 8.80
C ALA A 40 -14.78 -8.93 9.19
N VAL A 41 -14.28 -9.70 8.21
CA VAL A 41 -13.51 -10.93 8.46
C VAL A 41 -12.25 -10.62 9.25
N ARG A 42 -11.54 -9.53 8.92
CA ARG A 42 -10.30 -9.13 9.59
C ARG A 42 -10.52 -8.70 11.04
N TYR A 43 -11.61 -8.00 11.34
CA TYR A 43 -11.81 -7.35 12.63
C TYR A 43 -12.90 -7.99 13.51
N LYS A 44 -13.94 -8.62 12.94
CA LYS A 44 -15.12 -9.07 13.69
C LYS A 44 -14.90 -10.36 14.50
N GLN A 45 -13.93 -11.20 14.12
CA GLN A 45 -13.75 -12.53 14.73
C GLN A 45 -12.57 -12.60 15.71
N THR A 46 -11.87 -11.50 15.99
CA THR A 46 -10.67 -11.55 16.84
C THR A 46 -10.54 -10.30 17.71
N VAL A 47 -10.76 -10.47 19.03
CA VAL A 47 -10.35 -9.46 20.03
C VAL A 47 -8.85 -9.15 19.91
N VAL A 48 -8.06 -10.14 19.51
CA VAL A 48 -6.62 -10.05 19.31
C VAL A 48 -6.25 -9.42 17.95
N GLY A 49 -7.16 -9.41 16.94
CA GLY A 49 -6.86 -8.95 15.59
C GLY A 49 -6.55 -7.45 15.50
N VAL A 50 -7.39 -6.61 16.11
CA VAL A 50 -7.13 -5.16 16.18
C VAL A 50 -5.89 -4.87 17.02
N ALA A 51 -5.73 -5.58 18.15
CA ALA A 51 -4.55 -5.42 19.00
C ALA A 51 -3.27 -5.80 18.24
N TRP A 52 -3.32 -6.85 17.39
CA TRP A 52 -2.15 -7.32 16.65
C TRP A 52 -1.72 -6.36 15.53
N SER A 53 -2.66 -5.67 14.88
CA SER A 53 -2.34 -4.63 13.90
C SER A 53 -1.62 -3.43 14.51
N VAL A 54 -1.80 -3.22 15.82
CA VAL A 54 -1.10 -2.19 16.62
C VAL A 54 0.20 -2.71 17.22
N ILE A 55 0.18 -3.89 17.84
CA ILE A 55 1.32 -4.44 18.58
C ILE A 55 2.51 -4.71 17.67
N ARG A 56 2.28 -5.29 16.47
CA ARG A 56 3.36 -5.62 15.54
C ARG A 56 4.17 -4.38 15.10
N PRO A 57 3.56 -3.30 14.57
CA PRO A 57 4.29 -2.08 14.23
C PRO A 57 4.99 -1.46 15.44
N PHE A 58 4.35 -1.48 16.60
CA PHE A 58 4.92 -0.92 17.83
C PHE A 58 6.17 -1.68 18.29
N LEU A 59 6.12 -3.01 18.30
CA LEU A 59 7.29 -3.84 18.62
C LEU A 59 8.43 -3.65 17.61
N THR A 60 8.12 -3.59 16.33
CA THR A 60 9.11 -3.34 15.28
C THR A 60 9.76 -1.97 15.46
N MET A 61 8.99 -0.93 15.80
CA MET A 61 9.49 0.40 16.13
C MET A 61 10.46 0.36 17.32
N ILE A 62 10.10 -0.35 18.40
CA ILE A 62 10.98 -0.50 19.57
C ILE A 62 12.30 -1.16 19.17
N ILE A 63 12.23 -2.27 18.43
CA ILE A 63 13.41 -3.00 17.96
C ILE A 63 14.30 -2.08 17.10
N PHE A 64 13.73 -1.38 16.14
CA PHE A 64 14.49 -0.47 15.27
C PHE A 64 15.07 0.71 16.05
N THR A 65 14.33 1.27 17.01
CA THR A 65 14.82 2.35 17.87
C THR A 65 16.00 1.90 18.73
N VAL A 66 15.95 0.67 19.28
CA VAL A 66 17.04 0.13 20.07
C VAL A 66 18.26 -0.18 19.18
N ILE A 67 18.06 -0.91 18.07
CA ILE A 67 19.15 -1.33 17.20
C ILE A 67 19.81 -0.13 16.53
N PHE A 68 19.06 0.68 15.83
CA PHE A 68 19.60 1.77 15.01
C PHE A 68 19.87 3.04 15.84
N GLY A 69 18.97 3.39 16.77
CA GLY A 69 19.12 4.60 17.57
C GLY A 69 20.12 4.45 18.73
N ARG A 70 20.07 3.35 19.50
CA ARG A 70 20.93 3.19 20.68
C ARG A 70 22.21 2.42 20.40
N VAL A 71 22.14 1.29 19.68
CA VAL A 71 23.32 0.43 19.43
C VAL A 71 24.14 0.99 18.28
N ALA A 72 23.54 1.22 17.11
CA ALA A 72 24.23 1.77 15.94
C ALA A 72 24.47 3.29 16.02
N LYS A 73 23.81 3.98 16.98
CA LYS A 73 23.91 5.45 17.19
C LYS A 73 23.68 6.26 15.94
N LEU A 74 22.77 5.83 15.05
CA LEU A 74 22.40 6.59 13.88
C LEU A 74 21.66 7.87 14.31
N PRO A 75 21.89 8.99 13.60
CA PRO A 75 21.23 10.26 13.92
C PRO A 75 19.73 10.17 13.65
N SER A 76 18.93 10.83 14.49
CA SER A 76 17.53 11.14 14.19
C SER A 76 17.45 12.28 13.19
N GLU A 77 16.29 12.50 12.62
CA GLU A 77 16.01 13.66 11.77
C GLU A 77 15.63 14.84 12.67
N GLY A 78 16.50 15.86 12.66
CA GLY A 78 16.33 17.06 13.43
C GLY A 78 16.20 16.87 14.94
N SER A 79 15.25 17.55 15.58
CA SER A 79 14.96 17.47 17.02
C SER A 79 14.00 16.32 17.38
N ALA A 80 13.46 15.62 16.37
CA ALA A 80 12.46 14.59 16.59
C ALA A 80 13.01 13.37 17.32
N PRO A 81 12.27 12.79 18.29
CA PRO A 81 12.64 11.54 18.94
C PRO A 81 12.80 10.41 17.91
N TYR A 82 13.86 9.61 18.04
CA TYR A 82 14.15 8.51 17.11
C TYR A 82 12.97 7.56 16.90
N ALA A 83 12.24 7.25 17.97
CA ALA A 83 11.05 6.40 17.89
C ALA A 83 9.95 6.98 17.00
N LEU A 84 9.76 8.31 17.05
CA LEU A 84 8.78 9.02 16.23
C LEU A 84 9.19 8.99 14.75
N MET A 85 10.49 9.24 14.46
CA MET A 85 11.05 9.16 13.11
C MET A 85 10.87 7.75 12.50
N VAL A 86 11.20 6.72 13.27
CA VAL A 86 11.04 5.32 12.81
C VAL A 86 9.58 5.00 12.56
N PHE A 87 8.67 5.37 13.48
CA PHE A 87 7.26 5.06 13.32
C PHE A 87 6.63 5.80 12.14
N ALA A 88 7.01 7.07 11.91
CA ALA A 88 6.59 7.85 10.76
C ALA A 88 7.02 7.21 9.43
N GLY A 89 8.23 6.64 9.36
CA GLY A 89 8.68 5.91 8.17
C GLY A 89 8.06 4.52 8.02
N MET A 90 7.78 3.86 9.16
CA MET A 90 7.23 2.51 9.18
C MET A 90 5.76 2.47 8.75
N LEU A 91 5.00 3.52 9.01
CA LEU A 91 3.58 3.58 8.73
C LEU A 91 3.26 3.45 7.22
N PRO A 92 3.83 4.25 6.30
CA PRO A 92 3.62 4.06 4.87
C PRO A 92 4.22 2.74 4.36
N TRP A 93 5.32 2.26 4.97
CA TRP A 93 5.89 0.96 4.61
C TRP A 93 4.96 -0.20 4.96
N THR A 94 4.40 -0.24 6.18
CA THR A 94 3.46 -1.29 6.59
C THR A 94 2.22 -1.30 5.73
N PHE A 95 1.71 -0.14 5.37
CA PHE A 95 0.61 -0.05 4.41
C PHE A 95 0.98 -0.67 3.07
N PHE A 96 2.10 -0.25 2.46
CA PHE A 96 2.57 -0.81 1.20
C PHE A 96 2.73 -2.33 1.26
N SER A 97 3.42 -2.82 2.29
CA SER A 97 3.72 -4.24 2.45
C SER A 97 2.47 -5.10 2.62
N THR A 98 1.52 -4.64 3.44
CA THR A 98 0.24 -5.32 3.66
C THR A 98 -0.63 -5.26 2.41
N ALA A 99 -0.76 -4.09 1.79
CA ALA A 99 -1.56 -3.89 0.59
C ALA A 99 -1.09 -4.80 -0.56
N VAL A 100 0.23 -4.84 -0.82
CA VAL A 100 0.80 -5.68 -1.88
C VAL A 100 0.67 -7.17 -1.56
N SER A 101 0.94 -7.58 -0.32
CA SER A 101 0.85 -8.99 0.10
C SER A 101 -0.58 -9.50 0.02
N ASP A 102 -1.54 -8.77 0.57
CA ASP A 102 -2.94 -9.17 0.61
C ASP A 102 -3.58 -9.13 -0.79
N ALA A 103 -3.28 -8.09 -1.59
CA ALA A 103 -3.72 -8.02 -2.97
C ALA A 103 -3.22 -9.22 -3.77
N SER A 104 -1.96 -9.63 -3.57
CA SER A 104 -1.34 -10.72 -4.32
C SER A 104 -2.13 -12.03 -4.30
N ILE A 105 -2.78 -12.34 -3.18
CA ILE A 105 -3.57 -13.57 -2.99
C ILE A 105 -5.08 -13.37 -3.15
N SER A 106 -5.53 -12.13 -3.34
CA SER A 106 -6.95 -11.77 -3.27
C SER A 106 -7.83 -12.50 -4.30
N LEU A 107 -7.37 -12.64 -5.55
CA LEU A 107 -8.13 -13.36 -6.59
C LEU A 107 -8.21 -14.85 -6.33
N THR A 108 -7.10 -15.48 -5.94
CA THR A 108 -7.07 -16.91 -5.64
C THR A 108 -7.90 -17.27 -4.39
N ALA A 109 -7.90 -16.38 -3.39
CA ALA A 109 -8.76 -16.52 -2.21
C ALA A 109 -10.25 -16.36 -2.54
N ASN A 110 -10.60 -15.65 -3.60
CA ASN A 110 -11.96 -15.41 -4.06
C ASN A 110 -12.31 -16.21 -5.34
N SER A 111 -11.66 -17.34 -5.59
CA SER A 111 -11.79 -18.17 -6.79
C SER A 111 -13.24 -18.50 -7.15
N ASN A 112 -14.07 -18.86 -6.19
CA ASN A 112 -15.49 -19.16 -6.40
C ASN A 112 -16.30 -17.97 -6.90
N LEU A 113 -15.96 -16.75 -6.50
CA LEU A 113 -16.62 -15.55 -6.96
C LEU A 113 -16.17 -15.20 -8.39
N VAL A 114 -14.85 -15.28 -8.62
CA VAL A 114 -14.21 -14.92 -9.90
C VAL A 114 -14.62 -15.86 -11.03
N SER A 115 -14.85 -17.15 -10.74
CA SER A 115 -15.23 -18.16 -11.73
C SER A 115 -16.73 -18.18 -12.05
N LYS A 116 -17.61 -17.74 -11.12
CA LYS A 116 -19.07 -17.90 -11.27
C LYS A 116 -19.82 -16.62 -11.65
N ILE A 117 -19.25 -15.45 -11.38
CA ILE A 117 -19.91 -14.15 -11.60
C ILE A 117 -19.05 -13.29 -12.51
N TYR A 118 -19.71 -12.65 -13.50
CA TYR A 118 -19.03 -11.69 -14.35
C TYR A 118 -19.02 -10.30 -13.70
N PHE A 119 -17.82 -9.77 -13.48
CA PHE A 119 -17.55 -8.39 -13.03
C PHE A 119 -16.09 -8.02 -13.35
N PRO A 120 -15.73 -6.72 -13.39
CA PRO A 120 -14.33 -6.30 -13.53
C PRO A 120 -13.47 -6.81 -12.36
N ARG A 121 -12.57 -7.74 -12.62
CA ARG A 121 -11.82 -8.46 -11.58
C ARG A 121 -10.85 -7.57 -10.83
N LEU A 122 -10.51 -6.39 -11.36
CA LEU A 122 -9.72 -5.35 -10.70
C LEU A 122 -10.35 -4.88 -9.38
N ILE A 123 -11.67 -5.03 -9.22
CA ILE A 123 -12.41 -4.69 -8.01
C ILE A 123 -11.87 -5.47 -6.79
N VAL A 124 -11.53 -6.75 -6.95
CA VAL A 124 -11.11 -7.62 -5.84
C VAL A 124 -9.80 -7.14 -5.20
N PRO A 125 -8.67 -7.05 -5.92
CA PRO A 125 -7.42 -6.58 -5.32
C PRO A 125 -7.50 -5.13 -4.85
N THR A 126 -8.27 -4.28 -5.53
CA THR A 126 -8.43 -2.88 -5.11
C THR A 126 -9.21 -2.78 -3.80
N ALA A 127 -10.26 -3.59 -3.60
CA ALA A 127 -10.99 -3.66 -2.34
C ALA A 127 -10.07 -4.09 -1.18
N THR A 128 -9.21 -5.08 -1.41
CA THR A 128 -8.24 -5.56 -0.42
C THR A 128 -7.23 -4.47 -0.03
N ILE A 129 -6.74 -3.68 -1.01
CA ILE A 129 -5.85 -2.54 -0.75
C ILE A 129 -6.54 -1.46 0.10
N VAL A 130 -7.83 -1.20 -0.13
CA VAL A 130 -8.61 -0.25 0.68
C VAL A 130 -8.76 -0.76 2.13
N VAL A 131 -8.90 -2.07 2.35
CA VAL A 131 -8.92 -2.64 3.70
C VAL A 131 -7.55 -2.45 4.40
N ALA A 132 -6.45 -2.66 3.69
CA ALA A 132 -5.11 -2.37 4.23
C ALA A 132 -4.93 -0.87 4.57
N PHE A 133 -5.62 0.03 3.86
CA PHE A 133 -5.62 1.45 4.18
C PHE A 133 -6.32 1.77 5.52
N VAL A 134 -7.28 0.96 5.94
CA VAL A 134 -7.88 1.09 7.29
C VAL A 134 -6.85 0.77 8.38
N ASP A 135 -6.00 -0.25 8.20
CA ASP A 135 -4.88 -0.54 9.11
C ASP A 135 -3.91 0.64 9.21
N PHE A 136 -3.63 1.28 8.06
CA PHE A 136 -2.82 2.50 8.01
C PHE A 136 -3.45 3.63 8.84
N LEU A 137 -4.76 3.85 8.73
CA LEU A 137 -5.45 4.88 9.53
C LEU A 137 -5.40 4.60 11.03
N ILE A 138 -5.52 3.34 11.45
CA ILE A 138 -5.34 2.94 12.85
C ILE A 138 -3.92 3.27 13.31
N GLY A 139 -2.91 2.91 12.51
CA GLY A 139 -1.51 3.25 12.79
C GLY A 139 -1.27 4.76 12.82
N PHE A 140 -1.96 5.52 11.98
CA PHE A 140 -1.88 6.98 11.98
C PHE A 140 -2.41 7.60 13.28
N VAL A 141 -3.49 7.06 13.84
CA VAL A 141 -4.01 7.49 15.17
C VAL A 141 -2.93 7.25 16.25
N ILE A 142 -2.22 6.14 16.18
CA ILE A 142 -1.11 5.86 17.11
C ILE A 142 0.02 6.87 16.93
N LEU A 143 0.37 7.21 15.69
CA LEU A 143 1.39 8.22 15.39
C LEU A 143 1.02 9.58 16.03
N VAL A 144 -0.24 10.00 15.90
CA VAL A 144 -0.75 11.22 16.54
C VAL A 144 -0.64 11.12 18.06
N GLY A 145 -0.99 9.97 18.66
CA GLY A 145 -0.82 9.71 20.10
C GLY A 145 0.65 9.82 20.53
N MET A 146 1.58 9.31 19.73
CA MET A 146 3.02 9.46 19.98
C MET A 146 3.48 10.92 19.89
N MET A 147 3.00 11.67 18.91
CA MET A 147 3.31 13.11 18.80
C MET A 147 2.86 13.88 20.04
N ILE A 148 1.67 13.58 20.55
CA ILE A 148 1.15 14.18 21.80
C ILE A 148 2.04 13.78 23.00
N TRP A 149 2.40 12.50 23.09
CA TRP A 149 3.25 11.99 24.18
C TRP A 149 4.63 12.64 24.22
N TYR A 150 5.26 12.79 23.06
CA TYR A 150 6.56 13.44 22.92
C TYR A 150 6.48 14.99 22.91
N ARG A 151 5.28 15.56 22.98
CA ARG A 151 5.01 17.00 22.85
C ARG A 151 5.60 17.58 21.56
N PHE A 152 5.58 16.78 20.50
CA PHE A 152 6.07 17.16 19.19
C PHE A 152 4.91 17.73 18.36
N ALA A 153 4.98 19.01 17.99
CA ALA A 153 3.99 19.67 17.14
C ALA A 153 4.53 19.75 15.69
N PRO A 154 3.77 19.24 14.70
CA PRO A 154 4.18 19.36 13.31
C PRO A 154 4.10 20.83 12.84
N GLY A 155 4.91 21.16 11.84
CA GLY A 155 4.86 22.46 11.17
C GLY A 155 3.73 22.56 10.14
N TRP A 156 3.78 23.58 9.30
CA TRP A 156 2.84 23.79 8.20
C TRP A 156 2.95 22.69 7.11
N GLU A 157 4.06 21.99 7.06
CA GLU A 157 4.37 20.88 6.15
C GLU A 157 3.33 19.75 6.25
N ILE A 158 2.64 19.61 7.37
CA ILE A 158 1.59 18.60 7.59
C ILE A 158 0.43 18.73 6.58
N LEU A 159 0.23 19.92 6.01
CA LEU A 159 -0.78 20.14 4.98
C LEU A 159 -0.48 19.36 3.68
N THR A 160 0.76 18.95 3.47
CA THR A 160 1.18 18.13 2.32
C THR A 160 0.97 16.64 2.55
N LEU A 161 0.70 16.22 3.77
CA LEU A 161 0.54 14.83 4.17
C LEU A 161 -0.48 14.05 3.31
N PRO A 162 -1.66 14.60 2.95
CA PRO A 162 -2.59 13.91 2.06
C PRO A 162 -2.00 13.54 0.70
N ALA A 163 -1.09 14.35 0.16
CA ALA A 163 -0.41 14.05 -1.10
C ALA A 163 0.52 12.84 -0.95
N PHE A 164 1.26 12.73 0.15
CA PHE A 164 2.12 11.58 0.43
C PHE A 164 1.32 10.31 0.77
N ILE A 165 0.17 10.45 1.41
CA ILE A 165 -0.77 9.33 1.61
C ILE A 165 -1.28 8.82 0.25
N LEU A 166 -1.69 9.70 -0.64
CA LEU A 166 -2.09 9.34 -1.99
C LEU A 166 -0.93 8.68 -2.75
N MET A 167 0.29 9.21 -2.62
CA MET A 167 1.49 8.63 -3.22
C MET A 167 1.77 7.22 -2.71
N ALA A 168 1.61 6.96 -1.41
CA ALA A 168 1.71 5.63 -0.80
C ALA A 168 0.66 4.66 -1.36
N PHE A 169 -0.58 5.14 -1.53
CA PHE A 169 -1.67 4.36 -2.10
C PHE A 169 -1.38 3.97 -3.55
N LEU A 170 -0.95 4.91 -4.38
CA LEU A 170 -0.59 4.65 -5.77
C LEU A 170 0.63 3.74 -5.89
N ALA A 171 1.64 3.92 -5.01
CA ALA A 171 2.81 3.06 -4.92
C ALA A 171 2.46 1.60 -4.60
N SER A 172 1.38 1.37 -3.83
CA SER A 172 0.91 0.04 -3.47
C SER A 172 0.03 -0.58 -4.56
N LEU A 173 -0.80 0.24 -5.23
CA LEU A 173 -1.77 -0.22 -6.21
C LEU A 173 -1.09 -0.84 -7.44
N GLY A 174 -0.08 -0.18 -8.01
CA GLY A 174 0.62 -0.66 -9.20
C GLY A 174 1.24 -2.04 -9.03
N PRO A 175 2.21 -2.20 -8.11
CA PRO A 175 2.81 -3.50 -7.81
C PRO A 175 1.78 -4.52 -7.33
N GLY A 176 0.81 -4.12 -6.50
CA GLY A 176 -0.26 -4.99 -6.01
C GLY A 176 -1.04 -5.64 -7.14
N LEU A 177 -1.50 -4.87 -8.12
CA LEU A 177 -2.22 -5.38 -9.29
C LEU A 177 -1.35 -6.29 -10.16
N TRP A 178 -0.11 -5.87 -10.42
CA TRP A 178 0.81 -6.67 -11.23
C TRP A 178 1.09 -8.03 -10.61
N ILE A 179 1.42 -8.04 -9.31
CA ILE A 179 1.73 -9.26 -8.56
C ILE A 179 0.49 -10.16 -8.45
N THR A 180 -0.71 -9.58 -8.22
CA THR A 180 -1.97 -10.34 -8.25
C THR A 180 -2.14 -11.10 -9.56
N ALA A 181 -1.91 -10.43 -10.69
CA ALA A 181 -2.04 -11.03 -12.00
C ALA A 181 -1.02 -12.18 -12.22
N ILE A 182 0.22 -12.01 -11.75
CA ILE A 182 1.25 -13.05 -11.84
C ILE A 182 0.92 -14.24 -10.93
N ASN A 183 0.43 -14.00 -9.71
CA ASN A 183 0.14 -15.05 -8.73
C ASN A 183 -1.01 -15.97 -9.17
N VAL A 184 -1.97 -15.46 -9.95
CA VAL A 184 -3.00 -16.30 -10.58
C VAL A 184 -2.37 -17.30 -11.55
N ARG A 185 -1.38 -16.87 -12.32
CA ARG A 185 -0.71 -17.72 -13.31
C ARG A 185 0.36 -18.63 -12.70
N TYR A 186 1.10 -18.13 -11.72
CA TYR A 186 2.24 -18.80 -11.09
C TYR A 186 2.06 -18.79 -9.58
N ARG A 187 1.49 -19.87 -9.04
CA ARG A 187 1.13 -19.99 -7.61
C ARG A 187 2.31 -19.90 -6.63
N ASP A 188 3.53 -20.06 -7.12
CA ASP A 188 4.75 -19.98 -6.30
C ASP A 188 5.04 -18.56 -5.82
N PHE A 189 4.52 -17.54 -6.51
CA PHE A 189 4.70 -16.14 -6.13
C PHE A 189 4.15 -15.82 -4.74
N ARG A 190 3.16 -16.56 -4.24
CA ARG A 190 2.65 -16.41 -2.86
C ARG A 190 3.73 -16.63 -1.78
N TYR A 191 4.80 -17.36 -2.09
CA TYR A 191 5.93 -17.56 -1.18
C TYR A 191 7.04 -16.52 -1.40
N VAL A 192 7.23 -16.11 -2.65
CA VAL A 192 8.25 -15.12 -3.04
C VAL A 192 7.90 -13.72 -2.53
N ILE A 193 6.63 -13.33 -2.59
CA ILE A 193 6.18 -11.98 -2.24
C ILE A 193 6.47 -11.62 -0.78
N PRO A 194 6.13 -12.44 0.23
CA PRO A 194 6.45 -12.13 1.62
C PRO A 194 7.97 -11.93 1.84
N PHE A 195 8.80 -12.72 1.17
CA PHE A 195 10.25 -12.57 1.22
C PHE A 195 10.72 -11.23 0.63
N LEU A 196 10.23 -10.87 -0.58
CA LEU A 196 10.58 -9.61 -1.23
C LEU A 196 10.13 -8.39 -0.40
N VAL A 197 8.94 -8.47 0.18
CA VAL A 197 8.41 -7.42 1.06
C VAL A 197 9.26 -7.29 2.33
N GLN A 198 9.62 -8.42 2.94
CA GLN A 198 10.47 -8.39 4.14
C GLN A 198 11.88 -7.85 3.82
N PHE A 199 12.48 -8.26 2.71
CA PHE A 199 13.75 -7.72 2.25
C PHE A 199 13.65 -6.22 1.97
N GLY A 200 12.57 -5.78 1.32
CA GLY A 200 12.30 -4.38 1.03
C GLY A 200 12.25 -3.48 2.28
N LEU A 201 11.81 -4.01 3.43
CA LEU A 201 11.83 -3.28 4.70
C LEU A 201 13.24 -2.81 5.09
N TYR A 202 14.24 -3.66 4.88
CA TYR A 202 15.63 -3.34 5.23
C TYR A 202 16.32 -2.45 4.19
N VAL A 203 15.89 -2.57 2.93
CA VAL A 203 16.41 -1.74 1.84
C VAL A 203 15.75 -0.35 1.80
N SER A 204 14.58 -0.18 2.41
CA SER A 204 13.89 1.11 2.49
C SER A 204 14.31 1.91 3.73
N PRO A 205 14.25 3.25 3.71
CA PRO A 205 14.70 4.10 4.81
C PRO A 205 13.69 4.11 5.96
N VAL A 206 13.30 2.92 6.46
CA VAL A 206 12.30 2.79 7.54
C VAL A 206 12.96 2.97 8.90
N GLY A 207 14.09 2.28 9.14
CA GLY A 207 14.81 2.32 10.40
C GLY A 207 15.85 3.43 10.50
N PHE A 208 16.22 4.07 9.40
CA PHE A 208 17.26 5.09 9.30
C PHE A 208 16.82 6.22 8.38
N SER A 209 17.51 7.36 8.42
CA SER A 209 17.27 8.46 7.49
C SER A 209 17.96 8.20 6.15
N SER A 210 17.30 8.55 5.04
CA SER A 210 17.90 8.50 3.71
C SER A 210 19.15 9.40 3.56
N SER A 211 19.32 10.36 4.49
CA SER A 211 20.50 11.22 4.55
C SER A 211 21.82 10.48 4.83
N VAL A 212 21.74 9.27 5.41
CA VAL A 212 22.90 8.41 5.65
C VAL A 212 23.51 7.87 4.35
N ILE A 213 22.70 7.81 3.28
CA ILE A 213 23.14 7.31 1.98
C ILE A 213 24.07 8.35 1.31
N PRO A 214 25.28 7.97 0.84
CA PRO A 214 26.18 8.86 0.13
C PRO A 214 25.49 9.51 -1.09
N GLN A 215 25.83 10.77 -1.38
CA GLN A 215 25.16 11.52 -2.45
C GLN A 215 25.22 10.83 -3.82
N GLU A 216 26.31 10.12 -4.11
CA GLU A 216 26.51 9.36 -5.36
C GLU A 216 25.47 8.27 -5.56
N TRP A 217 24.97 7.66 -4.47
CA TRP A 217 24.03 6.54 -4.50
C TRP A 217 22.57 6.96 -4.29
N ARG A 218 22.32 8.21 -3.88
CA ARG A 218 20.95 8.69 -3.56
C ARG A 218 19.98 8.58 -4.74
N LEU A 219 20.44 8.91 -5.96
CA LEU A 219 19.60 8.77 -7.16
C LEU A 219 19.23 7.31 -7.43
N LEU A 220 20.20 6.40 -7.35
CA LEU A 220 19.95 4.97 -7.52
C LEU A 220 19.04 4.42 -6.42
N TYR A 221 19.26 4.86 -5.19
CA TYR A 221 18.42 4.49 -4.04
C TYR A 221 16.96 4.93 -4.22
N SER A 222 16.74 6.08 -4.87
CA SER A 222 15.40 6.64 -5.13
C SER A 222 14.62 5.90 -6.22
N ILE A 223 15.22 4.92 -6.91
CA ILE A 223 14.50 3.97 -7.79
C ILE A 223 13.53 3.11 -6.96
N ASN A 224 13.84 2.86 -5.66
CA ASN A 224 12.85 2.33 -4.76
C ASN A 224 11.75 3.39 -4.51
N PRO A 225 10.50 3.18 -4.97
CA PRO A 225 9.45 4.19 -4.88
C PRO A 225 9.10 4.54 -3.44
N MET A 226 9.35 3.62 -2.49
CA MET A 226 9.06 3.85 -1.09
C MET A 226 10.05 4.84 -0.43
N VAL A 227 11.20 5.11 -1.03
CA VAL A 227 12.13 6.14 -0.53
C VAL A 227 11.48 7.51 -0.56
N GLY A 228 10.95 7.92 -1.73
CA GLY A 228 10.28 9.22 -1.85
C GLY A 228 8.99 9.32 -1.03
N VAL A 229 8.26 8.20 -0.86
CA VAL A 229 7.07 8.16 -0.01
C VAL A 229 7.44 8.33 1.46
N ILE A 230 8.42 7.59 1.97
CA ILE A 230 8.83 7.61 3.37
C ILE A 230 9.47 8.95 3.73
N ASP A 231 10.37 9.44 2.91
CA ASP A 231 11.05 10.73 3.14
C ASP A 231 10.04 11.88 3.10
N GLY A 232 9.11 11.86 2.14
CA GLY A 232 8.06 12.86 2.06
C GLY A 232 7.08 12.81 3.23
N PHE A 233 6.73 11.60 3.68
CA PHE A 233 5.86 11.41 4.84
C PHE A 233 6.53 11.90 6.13
N ARG A 234 7.82 11.62 6.32
CA ARG A 234 8.61 12.16 7.42
C ARG A 234 8.71 13.67 7.36
N TRP A 235 9.04 14.22 6.19
CA TRP A 235 9.09 15.66 6.02
C TRP A 235 7.77 16.34 6.38
N ALA A 236 6.64 15.79 5.94
CA ALA A 236 5.33 16.33 6.27
C ALA A 236 5.01 16.32 7.77
N ILE A 237 5.54 15.35 8.53
CA ILE A 237 5.25 15.20 9.97
C ILE A 237 6.32 15.87 10.82
N LEU A 238 7.60 15.70 10.49
CA LEU A 238 8.71 16.14 11.32
C LEU A 238 9.21 17.55 10.94
N GLY A 239 9.00 17.99 9.70
CA GLY A 239 9.29 19.35 9.24
C GLY A 239 10.78 19.72 9.09
N GLU A 240 11.68 18.89 9.62
CA GLU A 240 13.08 19.28 9.84
C GLU A 240 14.07 18.79 8.76
N THR A 241 13.64 17.89 7.88
CA THR A 241 14.50 17.37 6.81
C THR A 241 14.14 17.97 5.47
N ALA A 242 15.15 18.44 4.72
CA ALA A 242 14.93 18.89 3.36
C ALA A 242 14.66 17.71 2.42
N ILE A 243 13.59 17.77 1.66
CA ILE A 243 13.31 16.79 0.62
C ILE A 243 14.43 16.79 -0.42
N TYR A 244 14.96 15.61 -0.74
CA TYR A 244 15.86 15.43 -1.87
C TYR A 244 15.04 15.40 -3.17
N TRP A 245 14.77 16.58 -3.74
CA TRP A 245 13.89 16.76 -4.89
C TRP A 245 14.20 15.86 -6.09
N PRO A 246 15.48 15.69 -6.52
CA PRO A 246 15.78 14.78 -7.64
C PRO A 246 15.33 13.35 -7.37
N GLY A 247 15.58 12.85 -6.17
CA GLY A 247 15.13 11.51 -5.77
C GLY A 247 13.62 11.39 -5.64
N PHE A 248 12.95 12.43 -5.14
CA PHE A 248 11.49 12.48 -5.06
C PHE A 248 10.83 12.35 -6.44
N PHE A 249 11.31 13.09 -7.43
CA PHE A 249 10.79 12.99 -8.79
C PHE A 249 11.05 11.63 -9.43
N ILE A 250 12.21 11.00 -9.17
CA ILE A 250 12.48 9.63 -9.62
C ILE A 250 11.47 8.65 -9.00
N SER A 251 11.25 8.71 -7.69
CA SER A 251 10.26 7.87 -7.00
C SER A 251 8.86 8.07 -7.60
N LEU A 252 8.47 9.30 -7.90
CA LEU A 252 7.18 9.60 -8.52
C LEU A 252 7.05 9.00 -9.92
N VAL A 253 8.09 9.09 -10.75
CA VAL A 253 8.13 8.47 -12.09
C VAL A 253 8.03 6.95 -11.98
N VAL A 254 8.74 6.35 -11.03
CA VAL A 254 8.71 4.90 -10.81
C VAL A 254 7.31 4.45 -10.35
N ILE A 255 6.66 5.22 -9.46
CA ILE A 255 5.28 4.95 -9.04
C ILE A 255 4.33 5.00 -10.24
N ALA A 256 4.42 6.07 -11.05
CA ALA A 256 3.59 6.22 -12.25
C ALA A 256 3.82 5.07 -13.25
N PHE A 257 5.09 4.67 -13.43
CA PHE A 257 5.43 3.52 -14.28
C PHE A 257 4.82 2.22 -13.76
N PHE A 258 4.99 1.89 -12.47
CA PHE A 258 4.43 0.67 -11.90
C PHE A 258 2.90 0.68 -11.90
N LEU A 259 2.27 1.83 -11.71
CA LEU A 259 0.82 1.95 -11.78
C LEU A 259 0.32 1.67 -13.21
N TRP A 260 0.91 2.33 -14.21
CA TRP A 260 0.57 2.09 -15.61
C TRP A 260 0.83 0.64 -16.02
N PHE A 261 2.03 0.13 -15.68
CA PHE A 261 2.43 -1.23 -16.01
C PHE A 261 1.54 -2.27 -15.32
N GLY A 262 1.26 -2.09 -14.03
CA GLY A 262 0.43 -2.98 -13.21
C GLY A 262 -1.00 -3.07 -13.77
N ILE A 263 -1.64 -1.94 -14.04
CA ILE A 263 -2.98 -1.90 -14.63
C ILE A 263 -2.97 -2.57 -16.02
N ARG A 264 -1.99 -2.27 -16.87
CA ARG A 264 -1.89 -2.83 -18.22
C ARG A 264 -1.70 -4.35 -18.18
N GLN A 265 -0.80 -4.85 -17.35
CA GLN A 265 -0.55 -6.29 -17.24
C GLN A 265 -1.72 -7.03 -16.61
N PHE A 266 -2.34 -6.46 -15.58
CA PHE A 266 -3.54 -7.02 -14.97
C PHE A 266 -4.66 -7.18 -16.01
N ARG A 267 -5.00 -6.13 -16.74
CA ARG A 267 -6.03 -6.17 -17.80
C ARG A 267 -5.71 -7.17 -18.91
N ARG A 268 -4.42 -7.31 -19.27
CA ARG A 268 -3.99 -8.28 -20.29
C ARG A 268 -4.21 -9.73 -19.82
N LEU A 269 -3.92 -10.01 -18.55
CA LEU A 269 -4.02 -11.35 -17.97
C LEU A 269 -5.43 -11.68 -17.46
N GLU A 270 -6.26 -10.66 -17.18
CA GLU A 270 -7.62 -10.81 -16.66
C GLU A 270 -8.48 -11.74 -17.51
N ARG A 271 -8.26 -11.77 -18.84
CA ARG A 271 -9.00 -12.63 -19.77
C ARG A 271 -8.81 -14.12 -19.48
N SER A 272 -7.65 -14.51 -18.99
CA SER A 272 -7.30 -15.91 -18.69
C SER A 272 -7.60 -16.33 -17.24
N PHE A 273 -8.02 -15.42 -16.37
CA PHE A 273 -8.20 -15.74 -14.95
C PHE A 273 -9.32 -16.76 -14.70
N ALA A 274 -10.40 -16.75 -15.52
CA ALA A 274 -11.49 -17.71 -15.35
C ALA A 274 -11.08 -19.15 -15.66
N ASP A 275 -10.08 -19.30 -16.52
CA ASP A 275 -9.60 -20.63 -16.94
C ASP A 275 -8.47 -21.16 -16.02
N LEU A 276 -7.83 -20.25 -15.25
CA LEU A 276 -6.67 -20.57 -14.41
C LEU A 276 -6.99 -20.71 -12.92
N ILE A 277 -8.08 -20.11 -12.47
CA ILE A 277 -8.57 -20.17 -11.09
C ILE A 277 -9.55 -21.31 -10.89
#